data_f72cf01561f65c02a86e7b4286768702
#
_entry.id   f72cf01561f65c02a86e7b4286768702
#
_cell.length_a   1.000
_cell.length_b   1.000
_cell.length_c   1.000
_cell.angle_alpha   90.00
_cell.angle_beta   90.00
_cell.angle_gamma   90.00
#
_symmetry.space_group_name_H-M   'P 1'
#
loop_
_entity.id
_entity.type
_entity.pdbx_description
1 polymer ?
#
loop_
_entity_poly.entity_id
_entity_poly.type
_entity_poly.pdbx_seq_one_letter_code
_entity_poly.pdbx_strand_id
1 'polypeptide(L)' 'MKSKWQLFAAIFQLIVGIMAIICFVIVVGFAGENFAKWLVTLLLAVAFVVLGIMGIIDYKTKK' A
#
# COMPACT_ATOMS: atom_id res chain seq x y z
N MET A 1 -11.03 -20.29 8.17
CA MET A 1 -11.47 -20.31 6.96
C MET A 1 -11.03 -19.18 6.17
N LYS A 2 -10.27 -19.35 5.26
CA LYS A 2 -9.81 -18.38 4.45
C LYS A 2 -10.77 -18.04 3.61
N SER A 3 -11.45 -17.19 3.70
CA SER A 3 -12.47 -16.96 2.86
C SER A 3 -12.28 -15.74 2.12
N LYS A 4 -13.32 -15.23 1.59
CA LYS A 4 -13.26 -14.03 0.80
C LYS A 4 -12.87 -12.83 1.62
N TRP A 5 -12.97 -12.94 2.92
CA TRP A 5 -12.60 -11.82 3.78
C TRP A 5 -11.13 -11.52 3.64
N GLN A 6 -10.31 -12.57 3.55
CA GLN A 6 -8.89 -12.34 3.43
C GLN A 6 -8.55 -11.67 2.10
N LEU A 7 -9.19 -12.12 1.03
CA LEU A 7 -8.97 -11.51 -0.26
C LEU A 7 -9.48 -10.08 -0.28
N PHE A 8 -10.63 -9.86 0.31
CA PHE A 8 -11.21 -8.54 0.35
C PHE A 8 -10.31 -7.56 1.11
N ALA A 9 -9.78 -8.03 2.23
CA ALA A 9 -8.90 -7.19 3.03
C ALA A 9 -7.62 -6.85 2.27
N ALA A 10 -7.08 -7.83 1.54
CA ALA A 10 -5.86 -7.59 0.79
C ALA A 10 -6.09 -6.57 -0.32
N ILE A 11 -7.22 -6.66 -1.00
CA ILE A 11 -7.54 -5.73 -2.06
C ILE A 11 -7.75 -4.33 -1.48
N PHE A 12 -8.46 -4.25 -0.37
CA PHE A 12 -8.69 -2.97 0.28
C PHE A 12 -7.38 -2.34 0.71
N GLN A 13 -6.49 -3.14 1.27
CA GLN A 13 -5.21 -2.64 1.71
C GLN A 13 -4.39 -2.15 0.52
N LEU A 14 -4.47 -2.86 -0.60
CA LEU A 14 -3.75 -2.47 -1.79
C LEU A 14 -4.25 -1.13 -2.30
N ILE A 15 -5.55 -0.95 -2.34
CA ILE A 15 -6.14 0.30 -2.81
C ILE A 15 -5.73 1.45 -1.92
N VAL A 16 -5.77 1.24 -0.61
CA VAL A 16 -5.39 2.28 0.33
C VAL A 16 -3.91 2.65 0.14
N GLY A 17 -3.07 1.64 -0.06
CA GLY A 17 -1.66 1.90 -0.27
C GLY A 17 -1.40 2.71 -1.52
N ILE A 18 -2.08 2.37 -2.61
CA ILE A 18 -1.90 3.10 -3.86
C ILE A 18 -2.37 4.54 -3.71
N MET A 19 -3.52 4.73 -3.08
CA MET A 19 -4.03 6.08 -2.87
C MET A 19 -3.09 6.89 -1.98
N ALA A 20 -2.50 6.24 -0.99
CA ALA A 20 -1.56 6.93 -0.12
C ALA A 20 -0.34 7.39 -0.90
N ILE A 21 0.15 6.55 -1.82
CA ILE A 21 1.30 6.90 -2.62
C ILE A 21 0.97 8.08 -3.53
N ILE A 22 -0.19 8.06 -4.15
CA ILE A 22 -0.60 9.14 -5.02
C ILE A 22 -0.70 10.45 -4.24
N CYS A 23 -1.34 10.41 -3.08
CA CYS A 23 -1.46 11.60 -2.26
C CYS A 23 -0.09 12.10 -1.83
N PHE A 24 0.80 11.17 -1.48
CA PHE A 24 2.13 11.54 -1.07
C PHE A 24 2.87 12.27 -2.19
N VAL A 25 2.79 11.74 -3.39
CA VAL A 25 3.48 12.34 -4.52
C VAL A 25 2.95 13.75 -4.80
N ILE A 26 1.63 13.90 -4.72
CA ILE A 26 1.04 15.20 -4.96
C ILE A 26 1.48 16.20 -3.91
N VAL A 27 1.47 15.79 -2.65
CA VAL A 27 1.84 16.69 -1.57
C VAL A 27 3.30 17.10 -1.68
N VAL A 28 4.18 16.14 -1.92
CA VAL A 28 5.59 16.42 -2.03
C VAL A 28 5.86 17.32 -3.26
N GLY A 29 5.18 17.02 -4.35
CA GLY A 29 5.35 17.78 -5.55
C GLY A 29 4.95 19.24 -5.37
N PHE A 30 3.88 19.46 -4.61
CA PHE A 30 3.43 20.81 -4.38
C PHE A 30 4.23 21.52 -3.31
N ALA A 31 4.48 20.85 -2.22
CA ALA A 31 5.20 21.46 -1.11
C ALA A 31 6.67 21.67 -1.42
N GLY A 32 7.29 20.70 -2.03
CA GLY A 32 8.71 20.80 -2.34
C GLY A 32 9.53 20.93 -1.10
N GLU A 33 9.04 20.38 0.01
CA GLU A 33 9.75 20.53 1.22
C GLU A 33 10.56 19.35 1.64
N ASN A 34 10.96 19.26 2.86
CA ASN A 34 11.81 18.25 3.41
C ASN A 34 11.51 16.88 2.85
N PHE A 35 12.25 16.49 1.87
CA PHE A 35 12.09 15.21 1.25
C PHE A 35 12.43 14.09 2.22
N ALA A 36 13.36 14.35 3.11
CA ALA A 36 13.79 13.32 4.06
C ALA A 36 12.66 12.85 4.95
N LYS A 37 11.86 13.77 5.43
CA LYS A 37 10.74 13.41 6.27
C LYS A 37 9.72 12.58 5.52
N TRP A 38 9.49 12.91 4.28
CA TRP A 38 8.50 12.22 3.49
C TRP A 38 8.98 10.86 3.03
N LEU A 39 10.29 10.65 3.09
CA LEU A 39 10.85 9.38 2.68
C LEU A 39 10.33 8.24 3.55
N VAL A 40 10.19 8.49 4.85
CA VAL A 40 9.70 7.48 5.77
C VAL A 40 8.26 7.12 5.42
N THR A 41 7.45 8.12 5.13
CA THR A 41 6.07 7.88 4.76
C THR A 41 5.98 7.10 3.46
N LEU A 42 6.86 7.40 2.52
CA LEU A 42 6.88 6.69 1.26
C LEU A 42 7.23 5.22 1.49
N LEU A 43 8.19 4.97 2.37
CA LEU A 43 8.56 3.60 2.67
C LEU A 43 7.39 2.83 3.25
N LEU A 44 6.67 3.46 4.15
CA LEU A 44 5.51 2.82 4.75
C LEU A 44 4.44 2.51 3.71
N ALA A 45 4.22 3.43 2.79
CA ALA A 45 3.23 3.23 1.76
C ALA A 45 3.62 2.08 0.84
N VAL A 46 4.91 2.02 0.48
CA VAL A 46 5.39 0.94 -0.37
C VAL A 46 5.26 -0.40 0.35
N ALA A 47 5.59 -0.42 1.64
CA ALA A 47 5.45 -1.65 2.40
C ALA A 47 3.99 -2.09 2.46
N PHE A 48 3.09 -1.14 2.58
CA PHE A 48 1.67 -1.43 2.61
C PHE A 48 1.22 -2.09 1.30
N VAL A 49 1.67 -1.55 0.19
CA VAL A 49 1.32 -2.09 -1.11
C VAL A 49 1.90 -3.48 -1.29
N VAL A 50 3.15 -3.66 -0.89
CA VAL A 50 3.79 -4.96 -1.00
C VAL A 50 3.05 -6.00 -0.19
N LEU A 51 2.66 -5.64 1.03
CA LEU A 51 1.92 -6.56 1.87
C LEU A 51 0.59 -6.93 1.24
N GLY A 52 -0.07 -5.97 0.63
CA GLY A 52 -1.32 -6.25 -0.05
C GLY A 52 -1.15 -7.21 -1.21
N ILE A 53 -0.11 -6.99 -2.00
CA ILE A 53 0.16 -7.86 -3.13
C ILE A 53 0.49 -9.26 -2.66
N MET A 54 1.33 -9.36 -1.62
CA MET A 54 1.70 -10.66 -1.09
C MET A 54 0.49 -11.38 -0.52
N GLY A 55 -0.42 -10.66 0.08
CA GLY A 55 -1.63 -11.25 0.59
C GLY A 55 -2.46 -11.86 -0.51
N ILE A 56 -2.58 -11.18 -1.64
CA ILE A 56 -3.34 -11.68 -2.76
C ILE A 56 -2.67 -12.91 -3.36
N ILE A 57 -1.36 -12.85 -3.53
CA ILE A 57 -0.62 -13.96 -4.08
C ILE A 57 -0.73 -15.18 -3.18
N ASP A 58 -0.62 -14.97 -1.89
CA ASP A 58 -0.71 -16.05 -0.94
C ASP A 58 -2.09 -16.69 -0.99
N TYR A 59 -3.10 -15.86 -1.15
CA TYR A 59 -4.46 -16.37 -1.23
C TYR A 59 -4.64 -17.23 -2.47
N LYS A 60 -4.09 -16.80 -3.58
CA LYS A 60 -4.22 -17.55 -4.80
C LYS A 60 -3.39 -18.82 -4.78
N THR A 61 -2.20 -18.75 -4.26
CA THR A 61 -1.31 -19.90 -4.23
C THR A 61 -1.79 -20.96 -3.25
N LYS A 62 -2.33 -20.53 -2.12
CA LYS A 62 -2.73 -21.47 -1.16
C LYS A 62 -3.99 -22.15 -1.57
N LYS A 63 -3.99 -23.38 -1.78
CA LYS A 63 -5.20 -24.07 -2.17
C LYS A 63 -5.88 -24.75 -1.04
#